data_a816d64175e76cef050b19ec59cb22e2
#
_entry.id   a816d64175e76cef050b19ec59cb22e2
#
_cell.length_a   1.000
_cell.length_b   1.000
_cell.length_c   1.000
_cell.angle_alpha   90.00
_cell.angle_beta   90.00
_cell.angle_gamma   90.00
#
_symmetry.space_group_name_H-M   'P 1'
#
loop_
_entity.id
_entity.type
_entity.pdbx_description
1 polymer ?
#
loop_
_entity_poly.entity_id
_entity_poly.type
_entity_poly.pdbx_seq_one_letter_code
_entity_poly.pdbx_strand_id
1 'polypeptide(L)'
;MSNFMKKFTKWVDPVLEKYREPITPEEQPPYVVKDVNDLIGVLKRAPKEVLSGKQRALIAASMSFSEREVSEIMMPRSEITFVYEHDFLGPLMLDKLYQSGSSHFPVLSSDGHQVIGLIHTDQLNSLEIKNTDRATKYLDKKVYYLRADYSLEQAMAAFLRTNCFFFLVVDRNGQIVGLLTYQMLIAYILGYVPHDNFEEDTSIAAIMKRELK
;
A
#
# COMPACT_ATOMS: atom_id res chain seq x y z
N MET A 1 -23.06 8.70 -2.76
CA MET A 1 -22.01 8.70 -3.82
C MET A 1 -21.54 10.13 -3.99
N SER A 2 -20.29 10.40 -3.63
CA SER A 2 -19.70 11.76 -3.58
C SER A 2 -19.70 12.41 -4.97
N ASN A 3 -19.91 13.74 -5.02
CA ASN A 3 -19.81 14.56 -6.22
C ASN A 3 -18.45 14.45 -6.95
N PHE A 4 -17.42 14.02 -6.23
CA PHE A 4 -16.08 13.75 -6.77
C PHE A 4 -16.08 12.51 -7.69
N MET A 5 -16.74 11.41 -7.28
CA MET A 5 -16.83 10.18 -8.10
C MET A 5 -17.58 10.44 -9.42
N LYS A 6 -18.64 11.26 -9.40
CA LYS A 6 -19.37 11.62 -10.62
C LYS A 6 -18.55 12.49 -11.59
N LYS A 7 -17.68 13.37 -11.08
CA LYS A 7 -16.76 14.16 -11.90
C LYS A 7 -15.63 13.32 -12.47
N PHE A 8 -15.11 12.37 -11.68
CA PHE A 8 -14.01 11.48 -12.10
C PHE A 8 -14.47 10.51 -13.19
N THR A 9 -15.63 9.85 -13.05
CA THR A 9 -16.21 9.01 -14.11
C THR A 9 -16.46 9.79 -15.40
N LYS A 10 -17.00 10.99 -15.30
CA LYS A 10 -17.27 11.85 -16.47
C LYS A 10 -16.01 12.29 -17.23
N TRP A 11 -14.85 12.33 -16.55
CA TRP A 11 -13.56 12.66 -17.18
C TRP A 11 -12.86 11.42 -17.76
N VAL A 12 -13.01 10.26 -17.14
CA VAL A 12 -12.37 8.99 -17.54
C VAL A 12 -13.16 8.27 -18.63
N ASP A 13 -14.50 8.35 -18.61
CA ASP A 13 -15.36 7.69 -19.60
C ASP A 13 -15.02 7.99 -21.07
N PRO A 14 -14.72 9.24 -21.48
CA PRO A 14 -14.35 9.52 -22.88
C PRO A 14 -13.00 8.91 -23.29
N VAL A 15 -12.09 8.74 -22.32
CA VAL A 15 -10.78 8.10 -22.57
C VAL A 15 -10.97 6.59 -22.72
N LEU A 16 -11.84 5.99 -21.93
CA LEU A 16 -12.15 4.56 -21.99
C LEU A 16 -13.01 4.20 -23.21
N GLU A 17 -13.89 5.09 -23.67
CA GLU A 17 -14.69 4.88 -24.88
C GLU A 17 -13.82 4.73 -26.12
N LYS A 18 -12.72 5.46 -26.22
CA LYS A 18 -11.76 5.34 -27.33
C LYS A 18 -11.15 3.92 -27.44
N TYR A 19 -11.17 3.14 -26.36
CA TYR A 19 -10.68 1.77 -26.32
C TYR A 19 -11.81 0.73 -26.29
N ARG A 20 -13.08 1.17 -26.39
CA ARG A 20 -14.29 0.33 -26.48
C ARG A 20 -14.72 0.02 -27.90
N GLU A 21 -13.93 0.36 -28.93
CA GLU A 21 -14.25 -0.04 -30.29
C GLU A 21 -14.41 -1.56 -30.36
N PRO A 22 -15.56 -2.09 -30.81
CA PRO A 22 -15.75 -3.51 -30.93
C PRO A 22 -14.72 -4.03 -31.94
N ILE A 23 -13.90 -4.99 -31.50
CA ILE A 23 -13.01 -5.75 -32.40
C ILE A 23 -13.90 -6.36 -33.45
N THR A 24 -13.78 -5.91 -34.69
CA THR A 24 -14.55 -6.49 -35.80
C THR A 24 -14.16 -7.95 -35.98
N PRO A 25 -15.11 -8.86 -36.27
CA PRO A 25 -14.87 -10.30 -36.37
C PRO A 25 -13.81 -10.73 -37.41
N GLU A 26 -13.38 -9.82 -38.28
CA GLU A 26 -12.40 -10.08 -39.33
C GLU A 26 -10.93 -9.99 -38.87
N GLU A 27 -10.68 -9.38 -37.72
CA GLU A 27 -9.35 -9.34 -37.10
C GLU A 27 -9.27 -10.33 -35.93
N GLN A 28 -9.40 -11.62 -36.18
CA GLN A 28 -9.03 -12.60 -35.16
C GLN A 28 -7.53 -12.48 -34.92
N PRO A 29 -7.09 -12.13 -33.71
CA PRO A 29 -5.66 -12.10 -33.41
C PRO A 29 -5.08 -13.50 -33.65
N PRO A 30 -3.84 -13.63 -34.13
CA PRO A 30 -3.20 -14.91 -34.43
C PRO A 30 -3.06 -15.81 -33.18
N TYR A 31 -3.56 -15.36 -32.02
CA TYR A 31 -3.55 -16.08 -30.76
C TYR A 31 -4.95 -16.15 -30.17
N VAL A 32 -5.41 -17.33 -29.85
CA VAL A 32 -6.62 -17.53 -29.05
C VAL A 32 -6.22 -17.37 -27.60
N VAL A 33 -6.51 -16.21 -27.02
CA VAL A 33 -6.35 -15.96 -25.59
C VAL A 33 -7.50 -16.66 -24.88
N LYS A 34 -7.21 -17.65 -24.05
CA LYS A 34 -8.20 -18.46 -23.32
C LYS A 34 -8.40 -17.99 -21.87
N ASP A 35 -7.35 -17.46 -21.27
CA ASP A 35 -7.34 -17.01 -19.89
C ASP A 35 -6.37 -15.82 -19.69
N VAL A 36 -6.34 -15.29 -18.46
CA VAL A 36 -5.48 -14.18 -18.07
C VAL A 36 -4.00 -14.53 -18.19
N ASN A 37 -3.61 -15.78 -17.96
CA ASN A 37 -2.22 -16.22 -18.06
C ASN A 37 -1.73 -16.24 -19.50
N ASP A 38 -2.60 -16.62 -20.43
CA ASP A 38 -2.30 -16.54 -21.88
C ASP A 38 -2.06 -15.08 -22.28
N LEU A 39 -2.89 -14.15 -21.80
CA LEU A 39 -2.73 -12.72 -22.07
C LEU A 39 -1.45 -12.16 -21.47
N ILE A 40 -1.11 -12.53 -20.22
CA ILE A 40 0.17 -12.19 -19.59
C ILE A 40 1.34 -12.78 -20.42
N GLY A 41 1.17 -13.98 -20.97
CA GLY A 41 2.15 -14.61 -21.86
C GLY A 41 2.39 -13.81 -23.14
N VAL A 42 1.34 -13.27 -23.75
CA VAL A 42 1.43 -12.38 -24.92
C VAL A 42 2.15 -11.08 -24.56
N LEU A 43 1.79 -10.46 -23.43
CA LEU A 43 2.44 -9.24 -22.94
C LEU A 43 3.94 -9.43 -22.67
N LYS A 44 4.34 -10.59 -22.13
CA LYS A 44 5.76 -10.90 -21.88
C LYS A 44 6.56 -11.02 -23.17
N ARG A 45 5.94 -11.43 -24.27
CA ARG A 45 6.58 -11.60 -25.60
C ARG A 45 6.56 -10.33 -26.44
N ALA A 46 5.76 -9.31 -26.07
CA ALA A 46 5.70 -8.06 -26.82
C ALA A 46 7.10 -7.45 -26.97
N PRO A 47 7.48 -6.91 -28.15
CA PRO A 47 8.75 -6.22 -28.35
C PRO A 47 8.94 -5.06 -27.36
N LYS A 48 10.20 -4.76 -27.02
CA LYS A 48 10.52 -3.66 -26.09
C LYS A 48 10.11 -2.28 -26.61
N GLU A 49 10.04 -2.15 -27.93
CA GLU A 49 9.60 -0.96 -28.65
C GLU A 49 8.11 -0.69 -28.49
N VAL A 50 7.31 -1.75 -28.26
CA VAL A 50 5.87 -1.67 -28.04
C VAL A 50 5.55 -1.46 -26.56
N LEU A 51 6.18 -2.24 -25.67
CA LEU A 51 5.98 -2.19 -24.24
C LEU A 51 7.31 -2.25 -23.50
N SER A 52 7.61 -1.24 -22.71
CA SER A 52 8.75 -1.26 -21.80
C SER A 52 8.58 -2.34 -20.70
N GLY A 53 9.67 -2.75 -20.07
CA GLY A 53 9.61 -3.70 -18.96
C GLY A 53 8.71 -3.25 -17.81
N LYS A 54 8.73 -1.96 -17.48
CA LYS A 54 7.89 -1.34 -16.45
C LYS A 54 6.39 -1.41 -16.83
N GLN A 55 6.04 -1.08 -18.07
CA GLN A 55 4.67 -1.18 -18.56
C GLN A 55 4.14 -2.61 -18.53
N ARG A 56 4.95 -3.59 -18.93
CA ARG A 56 4.58 -5.01 -18.85
C ARG A 56 4.32 -5.46 -17.41
N ALA A 57 5.19 -5.07 -16.48
CA ALA A 57 5.03 -5.39 -15.05
C ALA A 57 3.74 -4.79 -14.49
N LEU A 58 3.46 -3.51 -14.79
CA LEU A 58 2.25 -2.82 -14.38
C LEU A 58 0.99 -3.51 -14.92
N ILE A 59 0.94 -3.84 -16.21
CA ILE A 59 -0.22 -4.51 -16.81
C ILE A 59 -0.40 -5.90 -16.20
N ALA A 60 0.67 -6.69 -16.07
CA ALA A 60 0.59 -8.03 -15.47
C ALA A 60 0.12 -7.98 -14.01
N ALA A 61 0.63 -7.04 -13.20
CA ALA A 61 0.19 -6.85 -11.82
C ALA A 61 -1.29 -6.44 -11.75
N SER A 62 -1.74 -5.53 -12.62
CA SER A 62 -3.15 -5.10 -12.69
C SER A 62 -4.09 -6.24 -13.03
N MET A 63 -3.69 -7.14 -13.93
CA MET A 63 -4.52 -8.27 -14.36
C MET A 63 -4.67 -9.34 -13.26
N SER A 64 -3.64 -9.53 -12.43
CA SER A 64 -3.69 -10.50 -11.33
C SER A 64 -4.18 -9.89 -10.01
N PHE A 65 -4.46 -8.59 -9.97
CA PHE A 65 -4.72 -7.84 -8.74
C PHE A 65 -5.95 -8.34 -7.96
N SER A 66 -7.01 -8.69 -8.66
CA SER A 66 -8.25 -9.19 -8.04
C SER A 66 -8.14 -10.64 -7.55
N GLU A 67 -7.19 -11.41 -8.10
CA GLU A 67 -6.99 -12.82 -7.76
C GLU A 67 -5.97 -13.04 -6.64
N ARG A 68 -5.13 -12.03 -6.35
CA ARG A 68 -4.10 -12.09 -5.32
C ARG A 68 -4.65 -11.77 -3.95
N GLU A 69 -4.14 -12.48 -2.96
CA GLU A 69 -4.50 -12.29 -1.55
C GLU A 69 -3.58 -11.32 -0.83
N VAL A 70 -4.11 -10.69 0.22
CA VAL A 70 -3.36 -9.84 1.15
C VAL A 70 -2.17 -10.57 1.74
N SER A 71 -2.33 -11.87 2.06
CA SER A 71 -1.28 -12.74 2.60
C SER A 71 -0.01 -12.81 1.75
N GLU A 72 -0.12 -12.56 0.43
CA GLU A 72 1.00 -12.68 -0.50
C GLU A 72 1.93 -11.46 -0.50
N ILE A 73 1.43 -10.30 -0.09
CA ILE A 73 2.19 -9.04 -0.16
C ILE A 73 2.34 -8.33 1.19
N MET A 74 1.68 -8.82 2.24
CA MET A 74 1.78 -8.24 3.58
C MET A 74 3.18 -8.40 4.16
N MET A 75 3.59 -7.47 5.01
CA MET A 75 4.72 -7.65 5.90
C MET A 75 4.36 -8.72 6.94
N PRO A 76 5.13 -9.79 7.09
CA PRO A 76 4.83 -10.84 8.06
C PRO A 76 4.98 -10.33 9.51
N ARG A 77 4.23 -10.93 10.44
CA ARG A 77 4.26 -10.56 11.86
C ARG A 77 5.67 -10.50 12.45
N SER A 78 6.58 -11.38 12.01
CA SER A 78 7.98 -11.43 12.49
C SER A 78 8.80 -10.18 12.18
N GLU A 79 8.40 -9.40 11.18
CA GLU A 79 9.08 -8.16 10.76
C GLU A 79 8.44 -6.91 11.37
N ILE A 80 7.28 -7.04 12.01
CA ILE A 80 6.60 -5.91 12.65
C ILE A 80 7.31 -5.55 13.95
N THR A 81 7.67 -4.28 14.09
CA THR A 81 8.14 -3.74 15.36
C THR A 81 6.96 -3.42 16.26
N PHE A 82 6.78 -4.20 17.31
CA PHE A 82 5.78 -3.97 18.34
C PHE A 82 6.35 -3.19 19.51
N VAL A 83 5.49 -2.42 20.16
CA VAL A 83 5.72 -1.77 21.45
C VAL A 83 4.80 -2.45 22.46
N TYR A 84 5.22 -2.60 23.72
CA TYR A 84 4.37 -3.15 24.78
C TYR A 84 3.77 -2.01 25.60
N GLU A 85 2.58 -2.22 26.15
CA GLU A 85 1.86 -1.19 26.92
C GLU A 85 2.65 -0.65 28.11
N HIS A 86 3.56 -1.48 28.68
CA HIS A 86 4.40 -1.11 29.80
C HIS A 86 5.73 -0.48 29.41
N ASP A 87 6.05 -0.47 28.11
CA ASP A 87 7.30 0.12 27.64
C ASP A 87 7.33 1.62 27.90
N PHE A 88 8.50 2.09 28.35
CA PHE A 88 8.76 3.51 28.48
C PHE A 88 9.29 4.05 27.16
N LEU A 89 8.74 5.19 26.71
CA LEU A 89 9.15 5.88 25.49
C LEU A 89 10.38 6.79 25.76
N GLY A 90 11.40 6.23 26.41
CA GLY A 90 12.66 6.92 26.61
C GLY A 90 13.49 7.04 25.31
N PRO A 91 14.62 7.79 25.33
CA PRO A 91 15.43 8.06 24.16
C PRO A 91 15.85 6.81 23.39
N LEU A 92 16.21 5.74 24.11
CA LEU A 92 16.61 4.47 23.51
C LEU A 92 15.47 3.79 22.72
N MET A 93 14.23 3.84 23.27
CA MET A 93 13.07 3.29 22.57
C MET A 93 12.73 4.14 21.36
N LEU A 94 12.74 5.47 21.50
CA LEU A 94 12.49 6.38 20.38
C LEU A 94 13.49 6.18 19.26
N ASP A 95 14.78 6.06 19.59
CA ASP A 95 15.83 5.77 18.60
C ASP A 95 15.55 4.47 17.85
N LYS A 96 15.19 3.40 18.56
CA LYS A 96 14.80 2.12 17.96
C LYS A 96 13.59 2.27 17.01
N LEU A 97 12.58 3.03 17.40
CA LEU A 97 11.40 3.27 16.56
C LEU A 97 11.78 4.05 15.30
N TYR A 98 12.55 5.12 15.41
CA TYR A 98 13.01 5.91 14.27
C TYR A 98 13.92 5.11 13.32
N GLN A 99 14.81 4.29 13.85
CA GLN A 99 15.70 3.44 13.04
C GLN A 99 14.95 2.33 12.29
N SER A 100 13.76 1.93 12.75
CA SER A 100 12.96 0.92 12.04
C SER A 100 12.39 1.41 10.70
N GLY A 101 12.40 2.74 10.44
CA GLY A 101 11.83 3.35 9.24
C GLY A 101 10.30 3.29 9.16
N SER A 102 9.62 2.75 10.18
CA SER A 102 8.15 2.71 10.24
C SER A 102 7.61 3.96 10.93
N SER A 103 6.44 4.43 10.50
CA SER A 103 5.74 5.56 11.11
C SER A 103 4.65 5.15 12.10
N HIS A 104 4.30 3.86 12.13
CA HIS A 104 3.20 3.33 12.92
C HIS A 104 3.63 2.06 13.65
N PHE A 105 3.39 2.02 14.95
CA PHE A 105 3.81 0.90 15.81
C PHE A 105 2.61 0.35 16.57
N PRO A 106 2.21 -0.91 16.32
CA PRO A 106 1.18 -1.55 17.11
C PRO A 106 1.64 -1.75 18.55
N VAL A 107 0.76 -1.41 19.49
CA VAL A 107 1.01 -1.58 20.93
C VAL A 107 0.29 -2.83 21.40
N LEU A 108 1.06 -3.77 21.92
CA LEU A 108 0.55 -5.01 22.50
C LEU A 108 0.17 -4.82 23.96
N SER A 109 -0.87 -5.52 24.37
CA SER A 109 -1.22 -5.72 25.78
C SER A 109 -0.09 -6.43 26.52
N SER A 110 -0.13 -6.41 27.87
CA SER A 110 0.88 -7.03 28.73
C SER A 110 1.10 -8.51 28.44
N ASP A 111 0.07 -9.23 28.04
CA ASP A 111 0.12 -10.64 27.66
C ASP A 111 0.67 -10.90 26.25
N GLY A 112 0.89 -9.83 25.44
CA GLY A 112 1.40 -9.91 24.10
C GLY A 112 0.42 -10.47 23.06
N HIS A 113 -0.83 -10.71 23.43
CA HIS A 113 -1.82 -11.35 22.56
C HIS A 113 -2.68 -10.37 21.77
N GLN A 114 -2.98 -9.20 22.34
CA GLN A 114 -3.89 -8.24 21.75
C GLN A 114 -3.19 -6.93 21.40
N VAL A 115 -3.54 -6.33 20.28
CA VAL A 115 -3.17 -4.95 19.98
C VAL A 115 -4.21 -4.04 20.61
N ILE A 116 -3.75 -3.17 21.52
CA ILE A 116 -4.60 -2.22 22.27
C ILE A 116 -4.67 -0.85 21.60
N GLY A 117 -3.84 -0.59 20.61
CA GLY A 117 -3.78 0.65 19.83
C GLY A 117 -2.49 0.77 19.04
N LEU A 118 -2.23 1.98 18.57
CA LEU A 118 -1.09 2.35 17.74
C LEU A 118 -0.36 3.53 18.34
N ILE A 119 0.95 3.59 18.09
CA ILE A 119 1.75 4.79 18.30
C ILE A 119 2.17 5.30 16.92
N HIS A 120 2.02 6.60 16.69
CA HIS A 120 2.42 7.28 15.47
C HIS A 120 3.66 8.13 15.76
N THR A 121 4.73 7.97 14.98
CA THR A 121 5.98 8.71 15.22
C THR A 121 5.84 10.20 14.95
N ASP A 122 4.97 10.61 14.04
CA ASP A 122 4.67 12.01 13.74
C ASP A 122 4.00 12.76 14.92
N GLN A 123 3.35 12.00 15.81
CA GLN A 123 2.74 12.53 17.03
C GLN A 123 3.70 12.53 18.24
N LEU A 124 4.90 11.94 18.07
CA LEU A 124 5.90 11.86 19.13
C LEU A 124 6.86 13.06 19.05
N ASN A 125 6.60 14.10 19.85
CA ASN A 125 7.58 15.16 20.00
C ASN A 125 8.66 14.73 21.02
N SER A 126 9.84 14.41 20.54
CA SER A 126 10.97 13.92 21.37
C SER A 126 11.39 14.92 22.47
N LEU A 127 11.07 16.21 22.31
CA LEU A 127 11.36 17.24 23.32
C LEU A 127 10.34 17.26 24.46
N GLU A 128 9.14 16.73 24.26
CA GLU A 128 8.05 16.71 25.23
C GLU A 128 7.92 15.38 25.96
N ILE A 129 8.48 14.31 25.39
CA ILE A 129 8.40 12.96 25.97
C ILE A 129 9.35 12.84 27.16
N LYS A 130 8.80 12.48 28.31
CA LYS A 130 9.58 12.19 29.50
C LYS A 130 10.04 10.74 29.49
N ASN A 131 11.24 10.46 30.00
CA ASN A 131 11.79 9.09 30.10
C ASN A 131 10.89 8.14 30.90
N THR A 132 9.96 8.68 31.69
CA THR A 132 8.99 7.94 32.51
C THR A 132 7.63 7.78 31.82
N ASP A 133 7.44 8.35 30.64
CA ASP A 133 6.18 8.25 29.92
C ASP A 133 6.03 6.84 29.32
N ARG A 134 4.90 6.22 29.56
CA ARG A 134 4.58 4.90 29.01
C ARG A 134 3.98 5.02 27.61
N ALA A 135 4.13 3.96 26.83
CA ALA A 135 3.54 3.82 25.50
C ALA A 135 2.03 4.14 25.48
N THR A 136 1.31 3.74 26.52
CA THR A 136 -0.14 3.98 26.65
C THR A 136 -0.56 5.45 26.69
N LYS A 137 0.34 6.37 27.03
CA LYS A 137 0.06 7.81 27.04
C LYS A 137 -0.14 8.38 25.62
N TYR A 138 0.51 7.78 24.63
CA TYR A 138 0.52 8.25 23.24
C TYR A 138 -0.26 7.29 22.32
N LEU A 139 -1.18 6.52 22.89
CA LEU A 139 -1.91 5.48 22.22
C LEU A 139 -3.09 6.05 21.42
N ASP A 140 -3.07 5.85 20.10
CA ASP A 140 -4.29 5.94 19.30
C ASP A 140 -5.03 4.59 19.37
N LYS A 141 -6.26 4.60 19.88
CA LYS A 141 -7.08 3.38 19.99
C LYS A 141 -7.72 2.95 18.68
N LYS A 142 -7.59 3.74 17.62
CA LYS A 142 -8.21 3.49 16.33
C LYS A 142 -7.34 2.53 15.51
N VAL A 143 -7.65 1.25 15.60
CA VAL A 143 -6.95 0.18 14.87
C VAL A 143 -7.87 -0.41 13.82
N TYR A 144 -7.36 -0.59 12.62
CA TYR A 144 -8.09 -1.23 11.53
C TYR A 144 -7.48 -2.57 11.17
N TYR A 145 -8.35 -3.52 10.81
CA TYR A 145 -7.96 -4.88 10.50
C TYR A 145 -8.44 -5.29 9.10
N LEU A 146 -7.63 -6.10 8.42
CA LEU A 146 -7.99 -6.83 7.21
C LEU A 146 -7.78 -8.33 7.42
N ARG A 147 -8.52 -9.15 6.69
CA ARG A 147 -8.26 -10.59 6.68
C ARG A 147 -7.16 -10.91 5.68
N ALA A 148 -6.33 -11.90 6.02
CA ALA A 148 -5.24 -12.36 5.17
C ALA A 148 -5.72 -12.95 3.83
N ASP A 149 -6.93 -13.55 3.80
CA ASP A 149 -7.56 -14.15 2.62
C ASP A 149 -8.43 -13.16 1.80
N TYR A 150 -8.40 -11.87 2.11
CA TYR A 150 -9.02 -10.86 1.25
C TYR A 150 -8.19 -10.64 -0.01
N SER A 151 -8.88 -10.37 -1.14
CA SER A 151 -8.18 -9.97 -2.35
C SER A 151 -7.54 -8.58 -2.21
N LEU A 152 -6.51 -8.30 -3.01
CA LEU A 152 -5.88 -6.97 -3.03
C LEU A 152 -6.86 -5.89 -3.47
N GLU A 153 -7.86 -6.23 -4.30
CA GLU A 153 -8.96 -5.34 -4.68
C GLU A 153 -9.82 -4.95 -3.46
N GLN A 154 -10.16 -5.93 -2.62
CA GLN A 154 -10.89 -5.68 -1.37
C GLN A 154 -10.07 -4.84 -0.40
N ALA A 155 -8.76 -5.09 -0.31
CA ALA A 155 -7.85 -4.29 0.50
C ALA A 155 -7.78 -2.84 0.00
N MET A 156 -7.66 -2.61 -1.31
CA MET A 156 -7.68 -1.29 -1.91
C MET A 156 -8.98 -0.55 -1.59
N ALA A 157 -10.12 -1.23 -1.75
CA ALA A 157 -11.42 -0.65 -1.41
C ALA A 157 -11.52 -0.28 0.08
N ALA A 158 -10.89 -1.06 0.97
CA ALA A 158 -10.83 -0.75 2.40
C ALA A 158 -9.97 0.50 2.66
N PHE A 159 -8.79 0.62 2.06
CA PHE A 159 -7.94 1.81 2.16
C PHE A 159 -8.69 3.08 1.70
N LEU A 160 -9.34 3.03 0.54
CA LEU A 160 -10.08 4.15 -0.01
C LEU A 160 -11.28 4.58 0.84
N ARG A 161 -11.94 3.62 1.51
CA ARG A 161 -13.11 3.88 2.36
C ARG A 161 -12.74 4.47 3.72
N THR A 162 -11.67 3.95 4.33
CA THR A 162 -11.27 4.31 5.69
C THR A 162 -10.35 5.52 5.71
N ASN A 163 -9.74 5.86 4.57
CA ASN A 163 -8.70 6.88 4.45
C ASN A 163 -7.56 6.66 5.46
N CYS A 164 -7.27 5.40 5.77
CA CYS A 164 -6.10 5.03 6.57
C CYS A 164 -4.97 4.54 5.65
N PHE A 165 -3.75 4.53 6.17
CA PHE A 165 -2.57 4.16 5.37
C PHE A 165 -2.02 2.78 5.72
N PHE A 166 -2.64 2.09 6.70
CA PHE A 166 -2.13 0.87 7.23
C PHE A 166 -3.25 0.03 7.88
N PHE A 167 -3.16 -1.30 7.74
CA PHE A 167 -4.03 -2.28 8.36
C PHE A 167 -3.20 -3.36 9.04
N LEU A 168 -3.63 -3.81 10.21
CA LEU A 168 -3.19 -5.08 10.76
C LEU A 168 -3.89 -6.22 10.02
N VAL A 169 -3.14 -7.25 9.64
CA VAL A 169 -3.67 -8.40 8.93
C VAL A 169 -3.89 -9.53 9.92
N VAL A 170 -5.10 -10.10 9.88
CA VAL A 170 -5.50 -11.21 10.77
C VAL A 170 -5.86 -12.46 9.96
N ASP A 171 -5.61 -13.62 10.55
CA ASP A 171 -6.07 -14.91 10.03
C ASP A 171 -7.55 -15.15 10.37
N ARG A 172 -8.04 -16.35 10.01
CA ARG A 172 -9.42 -16.77 10.28
C ARG A 172 -9.73 -16.94 11.78
N ASN A 173 -8.70 -17.07 12.62
CA ASN A 173 -8.84 -17.19 14.07
C ASN A 173 -8.73 -15.84 14.78
N GLY A 174 -8.55 -14.73 14.01
CA GLY A 174 -8.34 -13.39 14.55
C GLY A 174 -6.92 -13.14 15.08
N GLN A 175 -5.97 -14.02 14.77
CA GLN A 175 -4.57 -13.84 15.14
C GLN A 175 -3.89 -12.89 14.15
N ILE A 176 -3.08 -11.95 14.66
CA ILE A 176 -2.30 -11.04 13.82
C ILE A 176 -1.20 -11.84 13.13
N VAL A 177 -1.25 -11.90 11.80
CA VAL A 177 -0.29 -12.60 10.95
C VAL A 177 0.60 -11.65 10.16
N GLY A 178 0.22 -10.37 10.05
CA GLY A 178 1.00 -9.40 9.28
C GLY A 178 0.47 -7.98 9.39
N LEU A 179 0.99 -7.15 8.50
CA LEU A 179 0.66 -5.75 8.33
C LEU A 179 0.66 -5.41 6.84
N LEU A 180 -0.32 -4.67 6.37
CA LEU A 180 -0.38 -4.16 5.01
C LEU A 180 -0.46 -2.64 5.03
N THR A 181 0.45 -1.98 4.31
CA THR A 181 0.40 -0.53 4.09
C THR A 181 -0.13 -0.21 2.71
N TYR A 182 -0.70 1.00 2.56
CA TYR A 182 -1.10 1.50 1.25
C TYR A 182 0.08 1.56 0.28
N GLN A 183 1.28 1.91 0.76
CA GLN A 183 2.51 1.95 -0.04
C GLN A 183 2.89 0.57 -0.60
N MET A 184 2.77 -0.49 0.21
CA MET A 184 3.04 -1.87 -0.25
C MET A 184 2.08 -2.27 -1.38
N LEU A 185 0.79 -1.91 -1.24
CA LEU A 185 -0.21 -2.19 -2.25
C LEU A 185 0.08 -1.44 -3.58
N ILE A 186 0.44 -0.16 -3.49
CA ILE A 186 0.83 0.62 -4.68
C ILE A 186 2.13 0.09 -5.29
N ALA A 187 3.13 -0.25 -4.49
CA ALA A 187 4.37 -0.85 -4.98
C ALA A 187 4.12 -2.16 -5.73
N TYR A 188 3.20 -2.98 -5.24
CA TYR A 188 2.78 -4.19 -5.94
C TYR A 188 2.17 -3.89 -7.31
N ILE A 189 1.22 -2.93 -7.40
CA ILE A 189 0.56 -2.54 -8.65
C ILE A 189 1.59 -2.00 -9.65
N LEU A 190 2.52 -1.16 -9.19
CA LEU A 190 3.57 -0.58 -10.04
C LEU A 190 4.61 -1.61 -10.46
N GLY A 191 4.72 -2.75 -9.75
CA GLY A 191 5.75 -3.76 -9.96
C GLY A 191 7.15 -3.33 -9.51
N TYR A 192 7.27 -2.21 -8.81
CA TYR A 192 8.51 -1.71 -8.22
C TYR A 192 8.19 -0.67 -7.13
N VAL A 193 9.11 -0.49 -6.19
CA VAL A 193 9.07 0.64 -5.27
C VAL A 193 9.65 1.85 -6.02
N PRO A 194 8.90 2.94 -6.19
CA PRO A 194 9.46 4.15 -6.77
C PRO A 194 10.60 4.66 -5.89
N HIS A 195 11.83 4.55 -6.38
CA HIS A 195 13.00 5.19 -5.80
C HIS A 195 13.23 6.51 -6.52
N ASP A 196 12.27 7.37 -6.53
CA ASP A 196 12.54 8.74 -6.90
C ASP A 196 13.11 9.44 -5.69
N ASN A 197 14.29 10.02 -5.86
CA ASN A 197 14.81 11.07 -4.98
C ASN A 197 13.86 12.29 -5.13
N PHE A 198 12.63 12.14 -4.64
CA PHE A 198 11.85 13.28 -4.24
C PHE A 198 12.57 13.82 -3.00
N GLU A 199 13.69 14.50 -3.23
CA GLU A 199 14.11 15.51 -2.29
C GLU A 199 12.89 16.40 -2.12
N GLU A 200 12.48 16.64 -0.89
CA GLU A 200 11.38 17.54 -0.56
C GLU A 200 11.73 18.94 -1.11
N ASP A 201 11.46 19.13 -2.40
CA ASP A 201 11.52 20.41 -3.04
C ASP A 201 10.37 21.25 -2.48
N THR A 202 10.62 21.84 -1.32
CA THR A 202 9.65 22.67 -0.60
C THR A 202 9.36 24.00 -1.30
N SER A 203 9.95 24.27 -2.47
CA SER A 203 9.70 25.50 -3.22
C SER A 203 9.37 25.24 -4.70
N ILE A 204 8.39 25.97 -5.21
CA ILE A 204 8.01 25.96 -6.64
C ILE A 204 9.25 26.30 -7.52
N ALA A 205 10.15 27.18 -7.03
CA ALA A 205 11.36 27.57 -7.76
C ALA A 205 12.36 26.40 -7.94
N ALA A 206 12.41 25.44 -7.00
CA ALA A 206 13.26 24.26 -7.12
C ALA A 206 12.68 23.28 -8.15
N ILE A 207 11.34 23.08 -8.17
CA ILE A 207 10.65 22.24 -9.13
C ILE A 207 10.83 22.77 -10.57
N MET A 208 10.66 24.07 -10.77
CA MET A 208 10.80 24.72 -12.08
C MET A 208 12.23 24.67 -12.66
N LYS A 209 13.26 24.56 -11.83
CA LYS A 209 14.66 24.42 -12.31
C LYS A 209 14.97 23.02 -12.87
N ARG A 210 14.20 21.99 -12.56
CA ARG A 210 14.41 20.62 -13.07
C ARG A 210 13.97 20.46 -14.52
N GLU A 211 12.95 21.20 -14.97
CA GLU A 211 12.46 21.11 -16.36
C GLU A 211 13.40 21.75 -17.40
N LEU A 212 14.45 22.45 -16.97
CA LEU A 212 15.40 23.16 -17.82
C LEU A 212 16.77 22.45 -18.01
N LYS A 213 16.88 21.20 -17.61
CA LYS A 213 18.04 20.32 -17.86
C LYS A 213 17.61 19.06 -18.62
#